data_2a04dc09bb6f712dd45353b92f189c2a
#
_entry.id   2a04dc09bb6f712dd45353b92f189c2a
#
_cell.length_a   1.000
_cell.length_b   1.000
_cell.length_c   1.000
_cell.angle_alpha   90.00
_cell.angle_beta   90.00
_cell.angle_gamma   90.00
#
_symmetry.space_group_name_H-M   'P 1'
#
loop_
_entity.id
_entity.type
_entity.pdbx_description
1 polymer ?
#
loop_
_entity_poly.entity_id
_entity_poly.type
_entity_poly.pdbx_seq_one_letter_code
_entity_poly.pdbx_strand_id
1 'polypeptide(L)'
;MCIRDRFACLQTALHAICDEAPAADVSVTTDDPAAFAALAGALEAQPRRFTIREAVLAPQEMIPAAEAVGRICAAPAVSCPPAIPIVVSGETVPPEALPLFSRYGIEKVAVVKE
;
A
#
# COMPACT_ATOMS: atom_id res chain seq x y z
N MET A 1 27.65 9.80 -26.06
CA MET A 1 27.33 8.64 -25.20
C MET A 1 25.85 8.30 -25.42
N CYS A 2 25.60 7.21 -26.11
CA CYS A 2 24.26 6.83 -26.59
C CYS A 2 23.44 6.16 -25.46
N ILE A 3 22.14 6.41 -25.42
CA ILE A 3 21.20 5.75 -24.48
C ILE A 3 21.29 4.22 -24.59
N ARG A 4 21.54 3.72 -25.80
CA ARG A 4 21.70 2.29 -26.10
C ARG A 4 22.88 1.66 -25.36
N ASP A 5 23.99 2.38 -25.21
CA ASP A 5 25.19 1.89 -24.52
C ASP A 5 24.96 1.79 -23.01
N ARG A 6 24.18 2.73 -22.43
CA ARG A 6 23.80 2.69 -21.01
C ARG A 6 22.84 1.54 -20.71
N PHE A 7 21.94 1.23 -21.64
CA PHE A 7 21.03 0.12 -21.47
C PHE A 7 21.76 -1.22 -21.47
N ALA A 8 22.74 -1.40 -22.36
CA ALA A 8 23.58 -2.60 -22.37
C ALA A 8 24.41 -2.76 -21.09
N CYS A 9 24.99 -1.68 -20.55
CA CYS A 9 25.69 -1.70 -19.27
C CYS A 9 24.77 -2.08 -18.12
N LEU A 10 23.54 -1.53 -18.06
CA LEU A 10 22.56 -1.86 -17.03
C LEU A 10 22.14 -3.33 -17.12
N GLN A 11 21.87 -3.82 -18.31
CA GLN A 11 21.51 -5.21 -18.54
C GLN A 11 22.64 -6.16 -18.10
N THR A 12 23.89 -5.88 -18.44
CA THR A 12 25.04 -6.67 -18.01
C THR A 12 25.19 -6.67 -16.49
N ALA A 13 25.04 -5.52 -15.84
CA ALA A 13 25.12 -5.42 -14.39
C ALA A 13 24.00 -6.19 -13.69
N LEU A 14 22.77 -6.14 -14.21
CA LEU A 14 21.65 -6.89 -13.67
C LEU A 14 21.86 -8.41 -13.81
N HIS A 15 22.37 -8.89 -14.95
CA HIS A 15 22.69 -10.30 -15.13
C HIS A 15 23.77 -10.76 -14.14
N ALA A 16 24.84 -9.98 -13.95
CA ALA A 16 25.90 -10.31 -13.01
C ALA A 16 25.37 -10.42 -11.57
N ILE A 17 24.47 -9.50 -11.15
CA ILE A 17 23.85 -9.56 -9.83
C ILE A 17 22.95 -10.79 -9.69
N CYS A 18 22.18 -11.13 -10.72
CA CYS A 18 21.31 -12.31 -10.70
C CYS A 18 22.10 -13.62 -10.65
N ASP A 19 23.25 -13.68 -11.33
CA ASP A 19 24.09 -14.86 -11.35
C ASP A 19 24.85 -15.08 -10.01
N GLU A 20 25.17 -14.00 -9.29
CA GLU A 20 25.83 -14.05 -7.98
C GLU A 20 24.84 -14.18 -6.82
N ALA A 21 23.58 -13.80 -7.02
CA ALA A 21 22.58 -13.90 -5.97
C ALA A 21 22.24 -15.38 -5.72
N PRO A 22 22.34 -15.88 -4.47
CA PRO A 22 21.80 -17.19 -4.15
C PRO A 22 20.31 -17.16 -4.51
N ALA A 23 19.82 -18.23 -5.14
CA ALA A 23 18.40 -18.39 -5.42
C ALA A 23 17.66 -18.28 -4.08
N ALA A 24 17.25 -17.07 -3.75
CA ALA A 24 16.36 -16.86 -2.63
C ALA A 24 15.06 -17.58 -3.00
N ASP A 25 14.66 -18.49 -2.15
CA ASP A 25 13.33 -19.08 -2.22
C ASP A 25 12.33 -17.96 -1.93
N VAL A 26 12.09 -17.13 -2.95
CA VAL A 26 11.06 -16.10 -2.90
C VAL A 26 9.76 -16.86 -2.91
N SER A 27 9.29 -17.22 -1.72
CA SER A 27 7.90 -17.58 -1.56
C SER A 27 7.09 -16.35 -1.97
N VAL A 28 6.69 -16.29 -3.23
CA VAL A 28 5.70 -15.35 -3.70
C VAL A 28 4.46 -15.68 -2.87
N THR A 29 4.26 -14.91 -1.80
CA THR A 29 3.00 -14.95 -1.07
C THR A 29 1.94 -14.53 -2.07
N THR A 30 1.25 -15.52 -2.64
CA THR A 30 0.11 -15.25 -3.51
C THR A 30 -0.83 -14.35 -2.74
N ASP A 31 -1.14 -13.19 -3.32
CA ASP A 31 -2.12 -12.28 -2.76
C ASP A 31 -3.39 -13.07 -2.47
N ASP A 32 -3.95 -12.89 -1.29
CA ASP A 32 -5.21 -13.53 -0.93
C ASP A 32 -6.36 -12.76 -1.61
N PRO A 33 -6.88 -13.26 -2.75
CA PRO A 33 -7.93 -12.56 -3.49
C PRO A 33 -9.21 -12.39 -2.66
N ALA A 34 -9.44 -13.27 -1.67
CA ALA A 34 -10.60 -13.18 -0.81
C ALA A 34 -10.50 -12.00 0.15
N ALA A 35 -9.31 -11.72 0.70
CA ALA A 35 -9.10 -10.57 1.58
C ALA A 35 -9.29 -9.25 0.83
N PHE A 36 -8.81 -9.14 -0.41
CA PHE A 36 -9.03 -7.97 -1.25
C PHE A 36 -10.49 -7.81 -1.69
N ALA A 37 -11.18 -8.89 -2.00
CA ALA A 37 -12.62 -8.85 -2.34
C ALA A 37 -13.46 -8.40 -1.13
N ALA A 38 -13.16 -8.88 0.07
CA ALA A 38 -13.82 -8.46 1.30
C ALA A 38 -13.58 -6.96 1.58
N LEU A 39 -12.34 -6.49 1.42
CA LEU A 39 -12.00 -5.08 1.56
C LEU A 39 -12.76 -4.21 0.55
N ALA A 40 -12.78 -4.59 -0.73
CA ALA A 40 -13.48 -3.85 -1.77
C ALA A 40 -14.98 -3.73 -1.46
N GLY A 41 -15.62 -4.83 -1.05
CA GLY A 41 -17.02 -4.81 -0.64
C GLY A 41 -17.28 -3.91 0.57
N ALA A 42 -16.37 -3.89 1.55
CA ALA A 42 -16.49 -3.03 2.72
C ALA A 42 -16.35 -1.54 2.36
N LEU A 43 -15.41 -1.20 1.47
CA LEU A 43 -15.21 0.18 1.00
C LEU A 43 -16.37 0.68 0.14
N GLU A 44 -16.94 -0.16 -0.72
CA GLU A 44 -18.11 0.20 -1.53
C GLU A 44 -19.37 0.42 -0.69
N ALA A 45 -19.50 -0.31 0.41
CA ALA A 45 -20.64 -0.19 1.32
C ALA A 45 -20.62 1.08 2.18
N GLN A 46 -19.48 1.75 2.29
CA GLN A 46 -19.31 2.93 3.14
C GLN A 46 -19.35 4.22 2.31
N PRO A 47 -20.20 5.20 2.67
CA PRO A 47 -20.17 6.50 2.02
C PRO A 47 -18.86 7.22 2.36
N ARG A 48 -18.21 7.79 1.36
CA ARG A 48 -17.07 8.69 1.59
C ARG A 48 -17.52 9.90 2.39
N ARG A 49 -16.83 10.15 3.51
CA ARG A 49 -17.10 11.32 4.36
C ARG A 49 -16.36 12.56 3.91
N PHE A 50 -15.21 12.37 3.26
CA PHE A 50 -14.35 13.44 2.76
C PHE A 50 -13.96 13.18 1.31
N THR A 51 -13.79 14.24 0.54
CA THR A 51 -13.08 14.13 -0.73
C THR A 51 -11.59 13.88 -0.46
N ILE A 52 -10.87 13.31 -1.42
CA ILE A 52 -9.42 13.09 -1.32
C ILE A 52 -8.70 14.38 -0.96
N ARG A 53 -9.08 15.49 -1.59
CA ARG A 53 -8.49 16.81 -1.35
C ARG A 53 -8.72 17.28 0.09
N GLU A 54 -9.93 17.18 0.60
CA GLU A 54 -10.25 17.57 1.98
C GLU A 54 -9.47 16.75 2.98
N ALA A 55 -9.40 15.44 2.81
CA ALA A 55 -8.67 14.56 3.71
C ALA A 55 -7.16 14.83 3.71
N VAL A 56 -6.55 15.06 2.53
CA VAL A 56 -5.11 15.33 2.42
C VAL A 56 -4.73 16.70 3.01
N LEU A 57 -5.61 17.71 2.90
CA LEU A 57 -5.36 19.06 3.41
C LEU A 57 -5.82 19.26 4.86
N ALA A 58 -6.59 18.33 5.43
CA ALA A 58 -6.99 18.37 6.83
C ALA A 58 -5.78 18.17 7.77
N PRO A 59 -5.85 18.64 9.02
CA PRO A 59 -4.89 18.25 10.04
C PRO A 59 -4.82 16.73 10.17
N GLN A 60 -3.61 16.19 10.19
CA GLN A 60 -3.37 14.75 10.18
C GLN A 60 -2.66 14.31 11.45
N GLU A 61 -2.86 13.06 11.83
CA GLU A 61 -2.11 12.39 12.88
C GLU A 61 -1.73 10.97 12.45
N MET A 62 -0.58 10.51 12.92
CA MET A 62 -0.12 9.14 12.67
C MET A 62 -0.49 8.28 13.86
N ILE A 63 -1.35 7.28 13.62
CA ILE A 63 -1.79 6.35 14.68
C ILE A 63 -1.43 4.91 14.32
N PRO A 64 -1.36 4.00 15.30
CA PRO A 64 -1.21 2.57 15.04
C PRO A 64 -2.31 2.05 14.11
N ALA A 65 -1.97 1.15 13.20
CA ALA A 65 -2.94 0.60 12.24
C ALA A 65 -4.16 -0.04 12.92
N ALA A 66 -3.95 -0.66 14.08
CA ALA A 66 -5.03 -1.27 14.86
C ALA A 66 -6.07 -0.25 15.38
N GLU A 67 -5.65 1.00 15.61
CA GLU A 67 -6.50 2.09 16.10
C GLU A 67 -7.13 2.90 14.95
N ALA A 68 -6.71 2.63 13.72
CA ALA A 68 -7.18 3.36 12.55
C ALA A 68 -8.59 2.97 12.09
N VAL A 69 -9.11 1.83 12.54
CA VAL A 69 -10.45 1.37 12.15
C VAL A 69 -11.52 2.39 12.53
N GLY A 70 -12.37 2.73 11.56
CA GLY A 70 -13.41 3.74 11.72
C GLY A 70 -12.95 5.19 11.56
N ARG A 71 -11.62 5.45 11.49
CA ARG A 71 -11.04 6.76 11.24
C ARG A 71 -10.96 7.03 9.73
N ILE A 72 -10.92 8.29 9.36
CA ILE A 72 -10.79 8.71 7.96
C ILE A 72 -9.33 8.71 7.56
N CYS A 73 -8.98 7.96 6.52
CA CYS A 73 -7.63 7.94 5.96
C CYS A 73 -7.28 9.32 5.42
N ALA A 74 -6.14 9.87 5.85
CA ALA A 74 -5.68 11.19 5.44
C ALA A 74 -4.69 11.15 4.26
N ALA A 75 -3.92 10.07 4.16
CA ALA A 75 -3.01 9.86 3.05
C ALA A 75 -3.20 8.44 2.52
N PRO A 76 -2.90 8.16 1.26
CA PRO A 76 -2.84 6.79 0.77
C PRO A 76 -1.74 6.10 1.57
N ALA A 77 -2.16 5.50 2.69
CA ALA A 77 -1.23 5.06 3.71
C ALA A 77 -0.42 3.91 3.20
N VAL A 78 -0.88 3.25 2.12
CA VAL A 78 -0.23 2.05 1.74
C VAL A 78 -0.51 1.61 0.37
N SER A 79 0.56 1.38 -0.27
CA SER A 79 0.59 0.55 -1.44
C SER A 79 1.31 -0.75 -1.12
N CYS A 80 0.67 -1.87 -1.37
CA CYS A 80 1.43 -3.10 -1.60
C CYS A 80 2.20 -2.97 -2.92
N PRO A 81 3.36 -3.61 -3.09
CA PRO A 81 3.95 -3.73 -4.42
C PRO A 81 2.96 -4.45 -5.36
N PRO A 82 2.61 -3.91 -6.52
CA PRO A 82 3.12 -2.76 -7.27
C PRO A 82 2.38 -1.43 -7.05
N ALA A 83 2.19 -0.96 -5.83
CA ALA A 83 1.59 0.32 -5.50
C ALA A 83 0.05 0.40 -5.64
N ILE A 84 -0.65 -0.67 -5.32
CA ILE A 84 -2.11 -0.67 -5.21
C ILE A 84 -2.49 -0.19 -3.81
N PRO A 85 -3.24 0.93 -3.65
CA PRO A 85 -3.63 1.42 -2.34
C PRO A 85 -4.63 0.47 -1.68
N ILE A 86 -4.44 0.18 -0.39
CA ILE A 86 -5.39 -0.60 0.42
C ILE A 86 -6.58 0.28 0.80
N VAL A 87 -6.31 1.50 1.24
CA VAL A 87 -7.31 2.52 1.58
C VAL A 87 -6.86 3.85 0.98
N VAL A 88 -7.75 4.60 0.41
CA VAL A 88 -7.49 5.91 -0.21
C VAL A 88 -7.89 7.04 0.73
N SER A 89 -7.24 8.19 0.59
CA SER A 89 -7.58 9.40 1.37
C SER A 89 -9.05 9.75 1.24
N GLY A 90 -9.70 10.04 2.36
CA GLY A 90 -11.13 10.35 2.45
C GLY A 90 -12.04 9.14 2.67
N GLU A 91 -11.52 7.94 2.59
CA GLU A 91 -12.23 6.72 2.93
C GLU A 91 -12.09 6.43 4.43
N THR A 92 -13.13 5.82 5.01
CA THR A 92 -13.06 5.31 6.37
C THR A 92 -12.32 3.97 6.34
N VAL A 93 -11.35 3.78 7.23
CA VAL A 93 -10.60 2.53 7.33
C VAL A 93 -11.50 1.43 7.85
N PRO A 94 -11.83 0.41 7.05
CA PRO A 94 -12.66 -0.70 7.50
C PRO A 94 -11.83 -1.75 8.25
N PRO A 95 -12.44 -2.58 9.09
CA PRO A 95 -11.73 -3.64 9.81
C PRO A 95 -11.08 -4.68 8.89
N GLU A 96 -11.60 -4.87 7.69
CA GLU A 96 -11.08 -5.76 6.64
C GLU A 96 -9.70 -5.30 6.10
N ALA A 97 -9.32 -4.05 6.35
CA ALA A 97 -8.01 -3.54 6.01
C ALA A 97 -6.89 -4.04 6.95
N LEU A 98 -7.21 -4.40 8.19
CA LEU A 98 -6.22 -4.79 9.20
C LEU A 98 -5.38 -6.02 8.81
N PRO A 99 -5.95 -7.12 8.29
CA PRO A 99 -5.15 -8.25 7.83
C PRO A 99 -4.15 -7.87 6.73
N LEU A 100 -4.55 -6.98 5.82
CA LEU A 100 -3.69 -6.49 4.75
C LEU A 100 -2.60 -5.57 5.30
N PHE A 101 -2.92 -4.67 6.23
CA PHE A 101 -1.92 -3.85 6.91
C PHE A 101 -0.85 -4.71 7.58
N SER A 102 -1.27 -5.71 8.35
CA SER A 102 -0.34 -6.65 9.00
C SER A 102 0.51 -7.41 7.99
N ARG A 103 -0.10 -7.90 6.92
CA ARG A 103 0.59 -8.66 5.86
C ARG A 103 1.69 -7.83 5.17
N TYR A 104 1.43 -6.56 4.93
CA TYR A 104 2.37 -5.65 4.26
C TYR A 104 3.24 -4.84 5.22
N GLY A 105 3.23 -5.19 6.52
CA GLY A 105 4.11 -4.56 7.53
C GLY A 105 3.77 -3.11 7.83
N ILE A 106 2.48 -2.73 7.68
CA ILE A 106 2.03 -1.37 7.94
C ILE A 106 1.67 -1.22 9.40
N GLU A 107 2.55 -0.61 10.14
CA GLU A 107 2.38 -0.41 11.57
C GLU A 107 1.58 0.84 11.90
N LYS A 108 1.67 1.87 11.05
CA LYS A 108 1.04 3.18 11.30
C LYS A 108 0.33 3.70 10.06
N VAL A 109 -0.76 4.39 10.27
CA VAL A 109 -1.61 4.99 9.24
C VAL A 109 -1.83 6.47 9.55
N ALA A 110 -1.76 7.32 8.52
CA ALA A 110 -2.14 8.72 8.65
C ALA A 110 -3.66 8.85 8.58
N VAL A 111 -4.26 9.46 9.57
CA VAL A 111 -5.70 9.70 9.64
C VAL A 111 -5.99 11.17 9.85
N VAL A 112 -7.19 11.61 9.46
CA VAL A 112 -7.65 12.96 9.74
C VAL A 112 -7.80 13.11 11.26
N LYS A 113 -7.24 14.18 11.82
CA LYS A 113 -7.37 14.51 13.24
C LYS A 113 -8.79 14.99 13.52
N GLU A 114 -9.47 14.33 14.42
CA GLU A 114 -10.77 14.76 14.95
C GLU A 114 -10.63 15.83 16.01
#